data_95a9bd4c2bbc8a01498eb7f043481997
#
_entry.id   95a9bd4c2bbc8a01498eb7f043481997
#
_cell.length_a   1.000
_cell.length_b   1.000
_cell.length_c   1.000
_cell.angle_alpha   90.00
_cell.angle_beta   90.00
_cell.angle_gamma   90.00
#
_symmetry.space_group_name_H-M   'P 1'
#
loop_
_entity.id
_entity.type
_entity.pdbx_description
1 polymer ?
#
loop_
_entity_poly.entity_id
_entity_poly.type
_entity_poly.pdbx_seq_one_letter_code
_entity_poly.pdbx_strand_id
1 'polypeptide(L)'
;IFIVQSISSPANDNLMELLLCIDALKRSSAKNITAVIPYFGYARQDRKVVPRTSISAKLVSNLITKAGADRVVTVDLHAGQIQGFFDIPVDNLFSTPIFARHVRKRIKSKKIICVAPDVGGTERARALGKLLNVGLAIVDKRRPKPGQSQVMNVIGDVKNQTCVIVDDIIDSGGTIVNAAK
;
A
#
# COMPACT_ATOMS: atom_id res chain seq x y z
N ILE A 1 6.94 -3.06 24.30
CA ILE A 1 7.65 -3.99 23.40
C ILE A 1 7.21 -3.71 21.98
N PHE A 2 8.15 -3.78 21.03
CA PHE A 2 7.86 -3.69 19.60
C PHE A 2 8.07 -5.07 18.98
N ILE A 3 7.08 -5.53 18.19
CA ILE A 3 7.19 -6.74 17.35
C ILE A 3 7.22 -6.27 15.91
N VAL A 4 8.24 -6.64 15.17
CA VAL A 4 8.37 -6.28 13.75
C VAL A 4 8.12 -7.53 12.92
N GLN A 5 6.97 -7.56 12.22
CA GLN A 5 6.57 -8.68 11.37
C GLN A 5 5.77 -8.18 10.17
N SER A 6 6.27 -8.43 8.97
CA SER A 6 5.55 -8.15 7.73
C SER A 6 4.54 -9.27 7.45
N ILE A 7 3.35 -8.92 6.95
CA ILE A 7 2.34 -9.89 6.51
C ILE A 7 2.42 -10.04 4.97
N SER A 8 3.66 -10.14 4.45
CA SER A 8 3.92 -10.49 3.05
C SER A 8 3.79 -11.99 2.83
N SER A 9 3.95 -12.46 1.59
CA SER A 9 3.90 -13.91 1.31
C SER A 9 5.06 -14.66 2.01
N PRO A 10 4.78 -15.80 2.67
CA PRO A 10 3.49 -16.48 2.89
C PRO A 10 2.64 -15.78 3.96
N ALA A 11 1.57 -15.10 3.53
CA ALA A 11 0.85 -14.15 4.38
C ALA A 11 0.15 -14.79 5.59
N ASN A 12 -0.37 -16.01 5.43
CA ASN A 12 -1.06 -16.73 6.52
C ASN A 12 -0.08 -17.10 7.63
N ASP A 13 1.10 -17.59 7.26
CA ASP A 13 2.12 -18.04 8.22
C ASP A 13 2.67 -16.84 8.98
N ASN A 14 3.02 -15.77 8.26
CA ASN A 14 3.52 -14.53 8.85
C ASN A 14 2.49 -13.85 9.77
N LEU A 15 1.19 -13.88 9.39
CA LEU A 15 0.13 -13.38 10.26
C LEU A 15 0.00 -14.23 11.52
N MET A 16 -0.02 -15.56 11.38
CA MET A 16 -0.13 -16.45 12.54
C MET A 16 1.07 -16.30 13.49
N GLU A 17 2.28 -16.19 12.96
CA GLU A 17 3.49 -15.93 13.75
C GLU A 17 3.36 -14.61 14.54
N LEU A 18 2.90 -13.53 13.90
CA LEU A 18 2.64 -12.26 14.57
C LEU A 18 1.65 -12.42 15.73
N LEU A 19 0.51 -13.11 15.49
CA LEU A 19 -0.53 -13.32 16.50
C LEU A 19 -0.01 -14.13 17.70
N LEU A 20 0.75 -15.19 17.44
CA LEU A 20 1.37 -16.02 18.48
C LEU A 20 2.39 -15.23 19.31
N CYS A 21 3.21 -14.39 18.66
CA CYS A 21 4.16 -13.53 19.36
C CYS A 21 3.43 -12.51 20.26
N ILE A 22 2.35 -11.90 19.79
CA ILE A 22 1.56 -10.96 20.58
C ILE A 22 0.94 -11.65 21.79
N ASP A 23 0.32 -12.82 21.61
CA ASP A 23 -0.29 -13.61 22.72
C ASP A 23 0.75 -14.01 23.75
N ALA A 24 1.92 -14.50 23.31
CA ALA A 24 3.00 -14.88 24.22
C ALA A 24 3.49 -13.70 25.07
N LEU A 25 3.66 -12.52 24.48
CA LEU A 25 4.03 -11.31 25.21
C LEU A 25 2.96 -10.84 26.17
N LYS A 26 1.68 -10.95 25.78
CA LYS A 26 0.53 -10.63 26.65
C LYS A 26 0.52 -11.52 27.87
N ARG A 27 0.72 -12.83 27.69
CA ARG A 27 0.84 -13.81 28.79
C ARG A 27 2.08 -13.58 29.67
N SER A 28 3.12 -12.99 29.11
CA SER A 28 4.34 -12.61 29.85
C SER A 28 4.21 -11.24 30.54
N SER A 29 2.98 -10.71 30.67
CA SER A 29 2.68 -9.43 31.34
C SER A 29 3.37 -8.22 30.71
N ALA A 30 3.58 -8.22 29.39
CA ALA A 30 4.06 -7.04 28.68
C ALA A 30 3.08 -5.87 28.86
N LYS A 31 3.59 -4.72 29.31
CA LYS A 31 2.77 -3.54 29.61
C LYS A 31 2.13 -2.94 28.36
N ASN A 32 2.91 -2.84 27.28
CA ASN A 32 2.43 -2.32 25.99
C ASN A 32 3.09 -3.13 24.87
N ILE A 33 2.28 -3.51 23.87
CA ILE A 33 2.70 -4.27 22.69
C ILE A 33 2.36 -3.45 21.45
N THR A 34 3.38 -3.02 20.71
CA THR A 34 3.24 -2.34 19.43
C THR A 34 3.59 -3.30 18.31
N ALA A 35 2.61 -3.62 17.47
CA ALA A 35 2.82 -4.40 16.26
C ALA A 35 3.30 -3.49 15.13
N VAL A 36 4.55 -3.65 14.70
CA VAL A 36 5.13 -2.94 13.56
C VAL A 36 5.02 -3.85 12.35
N ILE A 37 4.13 -3.49 11.43
CA ILE A 37 3.75 -4.30 10.28
C ILE A 37 4.12 -3.51 9.01
N PRO A 38 5.37 -3.64 8.50
CA PRO A 38 5.82 -2.86 7.33
C PRO A 38 4.95 -3.07 6.10
N TYR A 39 4.45 -4.28 5.88
CA TYR A 39 3.46 -4.60 4.88
C TYR A 39 2.23 -5.23 5.52
N PHE A 40 1.09 -4.54 5.45
CA PHE A 40 -0.19 -5.03 5.96
C PHE A 40 -0.86 -5.92 4.91
N GLY A 41 -0.73 -7.22 5.04
CA GLY A 41 -1.38 -8.19 4.17
C GLY A 41 -2.89 -8.11 4.21
N TYR A 42 -3.58 -8.59 3.16
CA TYR A 42 -5.02 -8.53 2.97
C TYR A 42 -5.62 -7.11 2.79
N ALA A 43 -4.80 -6.06 2.79
CA ALA A 43 -5.22 -4.66 2.69
C ALA A 43 -6.05 -4.35 1.43
N ARG A 44 -5.85 -5.08 0.33
CA ARG A 44 -6.60 -4.90 -0.93
C ARG A 44 -8.09 -5.28 -0.82
N GLN A 45 -8.47 -6.00 0.24
CA GLN A 45 -9.86 -6.36 0.54
C GLN A 45 -10.40 -5.52 1.70
N ASP A 46 -10.46 -4.22 1.48
CA ASP A 46 -10.95 -3.20 2.41
C ASP A 46 -12.47 -2.95 2.30
N ARG A 47 -13.10 -3.50 1.28
CA ARG A 47 -14.54 -3.35 0.99
C ARG A 47 -15.07 -4.54 0.20
N LYS A 48 -16.40 -4.71 0.21
CA LYS A 48 -17.06 -5.68 -0.66
C LYS A 48 -17.18 -5.11 -2.07
N VAL A 49 -16.44 -5.68 -3.02
CA VAL A 49 -16.53 -5.34 -4.44
C VAL A 49 -17.62 -6.16 -5.14
N VAL A 50 -17.81 -7.39 -4.70
CA VAL A 50 -18.85 -8.31 -5.19
C VAL A 50 -19.60 -8.95 -4.00
N PRO A 51 -20.85 -9.43 -4.21
CA PRO A 51 -21.59 -10.11 -3.16
C PRO A 51 -20.85 -11.33 -2.58
N ARG A 52 -21.07 -11.62 -1.30
CA ARG A 52 -20.54 -12.79 -0.59
C ARG A 52 -19.02 -12.83 -0.46
N THR A 53 -18.34 -11.70 -0.55
CA THR A 53 -16.91 -11.58 -0.25
C THR A 53 -16.67 -11.07 1.16
N SER A 54 -15.53 -11.42 1.73
CA SER A 54 -15.07 -10.91 3.03
C SER A 54 -14.56 -9.48 2.90
N ILE A 55 -14.47 -8.78 4.04
CA ILE A 55 -13.63 -7.60 4.21
C ILE A 55 -12.40 -8.06 5.02
N SER A 56 -11.45 -8.68 4.32
CA SER A 56 -10.34 -9.38 4.97
C SER A 56 -9.44 -8.42 5.75
N ALA A 57 -9.30 -7.17 5.31
CA ALA A 57 -8.57 -6.15 6.05
C ALA A 57 -9.18 -5.91 7.45
N LYS A 58 -10.51 -5.86 7.57
CA LYS A 58 -11.19 -5.73 8.88
C LYS A 58 -11.00 -6.98 9.74
N LEU A 59 -11.10 -8.17 9.15
CA LEU A 59 -10.90 -9.43 9.87
C LEU A 59 -9.48 -9.46 10.48
N VAL A 60 -8.45 -9.17 9.68
CA VAL A 60 -7.07 -9.17 10.15
C VAL A 60 -6.83 -8.11 11.23
N SER A 61 -7.42 -6.91 11.08
CA SER A 61 -7.35 -5.86 12.11
C SER A 61 -7.95 -6.33 13.44
N ASN A 62 -9.09 -7.03 13.39
CA ASN A 62 -9.73 -7.59 14.57
C ASN A 62 -8.87 -8.67 15.23
N LEU A 63 -8.25 -9.56 14.44
CA LEU A 63 -7.38 -10.62 14.96
C LEU A 63 -6.17 -10.04 15.71
N ILE A 64 -5.50 -9.04 15.13
CA ILE A 64 -4.34 -8.37 15.75
C ILE A 64 -4.74 -7.68 17.06
N THR A 65 -5.88 -6.96 17.05
CA THR A 65 -6.38 -6.29 18.26
C THR A 65 -6.76 -7.32 19.34
N LYS A 66 -7.46 -8.41 18.98
CA LYS A 66 -7.87 -9.45 19.91
C LYS A 66 -6.73 -10.29 20.44
N ALA A 67 -5.65 -10.48 19.68
CA ALA A 67 -4.43 -11.12 20.17
C ALA A 67 -3.76 -10.32 21.30
N GLY A 68 -4.00 -8.99 21.38
CA GLY A 68 -3.57 -8.17 22.50
C GLY A 68 -2.57 -7.07 22.11
N ALA A 69 -2.47 -6.70 20.84
CA ALA A 69 -1.74 -5.50 20.44
C ALA A 69 -2.42 -4.24 21.01
N ASP A 70 -1.62 -3.31 21.53
CA ASP A 70 -2.10 -2.02 22.06
C ASP A 70 -1.94 -0.88 21.02
N ARG A 71 -1.11 -1.06 20.00
CA ARG A 71 -0.85 -0.11 18.91
C ARG A 71 -0.37 -0.85 17.66
N VAL A 72 -0.67 -0.30 16.49
CA VAL A 72 -0.14 -0.76 15.20
C VAL A 72 0.66 0.37 14.56
N VAL A 73 1.82 0.03 14.00
CA VAL A 73 2.59 0.89 13.10
C VAL A 73 2.70 0.17 11.77
N THR A 74 2.36 0.83 10.68
CA THR A 74 2.41 0.26 9.33
C THR A 74 2.93 1.28 8.32
N VAL A 75 3.20 0.84 7.10
CA VAL A 75 3.72 1.72 6.04
C VAL A 75 2.83 1.59 4.81
N ASP A 76 2.43 2.74 4.25
CA ASP A 76 1.69 2.85 2.98
C ASP A 76 0.48 1.91 2.89
N LEU A 77 -0.45 2.00 3.82
CA LEU A 77 -1.71 1.25 3.71
C LEU A 77 -2.34 1.42 2.33
N HIS A 78 -2.84 0.32 1.77
CA HIS A 78 -3.53 0.31 0.47
C HIS A 78 -4.64 1.36 0.41
N ALA A 79 -5.38 1.51 1.50
CA ALA A 79 -6.43 2.50 1.64
C ALA A 79 -6.38 3.10 3.06
N GLY A 80 -6.40 4.43 3.15
CA GLY A 80 -6.26 5.15 4.42
C GLY A 80 -7.34 4.82 5.45
N GLN A 81 -8.55 4.48 4.99
CA GLN A 81 -9.67 4.10 5.85
C GLN A 81 -9.44 2.79 6.64
N ILE A 82 -8.46 1.96 6.26
CA ILE A 82 -8.12 0.74 7.02
C ILE A 82 -7.70 1.08 8.46
N GLN A 83 -7.17 2.27 8.70
CA GLN A 83 -6.88 2.75 10.05
C GLN A 83 -8.12 2.70 10.96
N GLY A 84 -9.29 3.02 10.40
CA GLY A 84 -10.58 2.95 11.11
C GLY A 84 -11.10 1.52 11.35
N PHE A 85 -10.41 0.49 10.87
CA PHE A 85 -10.78 -0.91 11.14
C PHE A 85 -10.25 -1.41 12.48
N PHE A 86 -9.28 -0.70 13.04
CA PHE A 86 -8.71 -1.01 14.34
C PHE A 86 -9.43 -0.21 15.44
N ASP A 87 -9.64 -0.85 16.57
CA ASP A 87 -10.13 -0.21 17.80
C ASP A 87 -8.96 0.26 18.71
N ILE A 88 -7.74 0.22 18.20
CA ILE A 88 -6.49 0.66 18.83
C ILE A 88 -5.79 1.68 17.94
N PRO A 89 -4.90 2.52 18.48
CA PRO A 89 -4.14 3.50 17.69
C PRO A 89 -3.36 2.87 16.55
N VAL A 90 -3.40 3.52 15.37
CA VAL A 90 -2.65 3.11 14.17
C VAL A 90 -1.84 4.28 13.65
N ASP A 91 -0.54 4.07 13.49
CA ASP A 91 0.35 4.99 12.80
C ASP A 91 0.63 4.45 11.39
N ASN A 92 0.01 5.07 10.38
CA ASN A 92 0.31 4.80 8.98
C ASN A 92 1.44 5.72 8.50
N LEU A 93 2.63 5.20 8.41
CA LEU A 93 3.80 5.92 7.91
C LEU A 93 3.80 5.94 6.38
N PHE A 94 4.42 6.97 5.78
CA PHE A 94 4.53 7.09 4.33
C PHE A 94 5.98 6.96 3.88
N SER A 95 6.22 6.08 2.91
CA SER A 95 7.53 5.90 2.28
C SER A 95 7.89 7.03 1.28
N THR A 96 6.92 7.86 0.89
CA THR A 96 7.07 8.93 -0.11
C THR A 96 8.30 9.83 0.11
N PRO A 97 8.66 10.29 1.34
CA PRO A 97 9.86 11.09 1.55
C PRO A 97 11.16 10.31 1.25
N ILE A 98 11.17 9.01 1.52
CA ILE A 98 12.31 8.13 1.24
C ILE A 98 12.48 7.98 -0.28
N PHE A 99 11.39 7.70 -0.99
CA PHE A 99 11.39 7.60 -2.45
C PHE A 99 11.78 8.93 -3.11
N ALA A 100 11.27 10.07 -2.64
CA ALA A 100 11.65 11.37 -3.16
C ALA A 100 13.17 11.62 -3.07
N ARG A 101 13.77 11.27 -1.92
CA ARG A 101 15.23 11.35 -1.73
C ARG A 101 15.98 10.42 -2.69
N HIS A 102 15.48 9.18 -2.84
CA HIS A 102 16.10 8.20 -3.74
C HIS A 102 16.03 8.63 -5.20
N VAL A 103 14.88 9.10 -5.68
CA VAL A 103 14.67 9.59 -7.04
C VAL A 103 15.62 10.76 -7.34
N ARG A 104 15.69 11.76 -6.45
CA ARG A 104 16.62 12.90 -6.61
C ARG A 104 18.09 12.48 -6.71
N LYS A 105 18.48 11.44 -5.97
CA LYS A 105 19.86 10.93 -5.98
C LYS A 105 20.16 10.13 -7.26
N ARG A 106 19.20 9.36 -7.76
CA ARG A 106 19.41 8.41 -8.87
C ARG A 106 19.10 9.00 -10.24
N ILE A 107 18.08 9.82 -10.35
CA ILE A 107 17.61 10.35 -11.62
C ILE A 107 18.15 11.78 -11.79
N LYS A 108 19.08 11.95 -12.72
CA LYS A 108 19.70 13.25 -13.04
C LYS A 108 18.93 14.01 -14.12
N SER A 109 17.89 13.43 -14.71
CA SER A 109 17.06 14.09 -15.70
C SER A 109 16.37 15.32 -15.10
N LYS A 110 16.33 16.42 -15.86
CA LYS A 110 15.57 17.63 -15.50
C LYS A 110 14.08 17.53 -15.90
N LYS A 111 13.72 16.52 -16.70
CA LYS A 111 12.37 16.28 -17.20
C LYS A 111 11.81 15.01 -16.56
N ILE A 112 11.31 15.12 -15.34
CA ILE A 112 10.70 14.01 -14.59
C ILE A 112 9.21 14.27 -14.48
N ILE A 113 8.41 13.21 -14.56
CA ILE A 113 6.99 13.22 -14.26
C ILE A 113 6.64 12.00 -13.39
N CYS A 114 5.78 12.16 -12.37
CA CYS A 114 5.23 11.05 -11.61
C CYS A 114 4.02 10.48 -12.35
N VAL A 115 3.92 9.17 -12.39
CA VAL A 115 2.83 8.47 -13.10
C VAL A 115 2.10 7.56 -12.13
N ALA A 116 0.78 7.75 -12.03
CA ALA A 116 -0.12 6.79 -11.39
C ALA A 116 -0.45 5.67 -12.39
N PRO A 117 -0.19 4.39 -12.08
CA PRO A 117 -0.45 3.28 -13.00
C PRO A 117 -1.95 2.97 -13.16
N ASP A 118 -2.79 3.55 -12.31
CA ASP A 118 -4.24 3.57 -12.40
C ASP A 118 -4.80 4.76 -11.60
N VAL A 119 -6.12 4.93 -11.64
CA VAL A 119 -6.82 6.03 -10.95
C VAL A 119 -6.64 5.94 -9.42
N GLY A 120 -6.59 4.71 -8.86
CA GLY A 120 -6.42 4.48 -7.42
C GLY A 120 -5.07 4.97 -6.88
N GLY A 121 -4.01 4.89 -7.70
CA GLY A 121 -2.66 5.36 -7.35
C GLY A 121 -2.44 6.87 -7.44
N THR A 122 -3.45 7.65 -7.90
CA THR A 122 -3.30 9.08 -8.19
C THR A 122 -2.82 9.91 -7.00
N GLU A 123 -3.37 9.65 -5.82
CA GLU A 123 -3.05 10.40 -4.60
C GLU A 123 -1.58 10.19 -4.19
N ARG A 124 -1.11 8.95 -4.27
CA ARG A 124 0.27 8.55 -3.96
C ARG A 124 1.27 9.14 -4.96
N ALA A 125 0.99 9.06 -6.26
CA ALA A 125 1.83 9.65 -7.29
C ALA A 125 1.87 11.19 -7.18
N ARG A 126 0.74 11.82 -6.83
CA ARG A 126 0.66 13.27 -6.57
C ARG A 126 1.49 13.68 -5.35
N ALA A 127 1.46 12.89 -4.28
CA ALA A 127 2.26 13.17 -3.08
C ALA A 127 3.77 13.15 -3.41
N LEU A 128 4.23 12.16 -4.17
CA LEU A 128 5.62 12.11 -4.64
C LEU A 128 5.94 13.27 -5.58
N GLY A 129 5.04 13.57 -6.53
CA GLY A 129 5.21 14.69 -7.47
C GLY A 129 5.36 16.05 -6.76
N LYS A 130 4.58 16.29 -5.70
CA LYS A 130 4.72 17.50 -4.86
C LYS A 130 6.10 17.58 -4.20
N LEU A 131 6.59 16.48 -3.62
CA LEU A 131 7.91 16.47 -2.99
C LEU A 131 9.03 16.67 -4.02
N LEU A 132 8.88 16.14 -5.22
CA LEU A 132 9.88 16.29 -6.30
C LEU A 132 9.74 17.61 -7.05
N ASN A 133 8.64 18.33 -6.88
CA ASN A 133 8.24 19.50 -7.65
C ASN A 133 8.14 19.22 -9.15
N VAL A 134 7.41 18.14 -9.49
CA VAL A 134 7.20 17.66 -10.88
C VAL A 134 5.72 17.42 -11.15
N GLY A 135 5.37 17.31 -12.44
CA GLY A 135 4.00 17.02 -12.89
C GLY A 135 3.52 15.61 -12.57
N LEU A 136 2.24 15.37 -12.87
CA LEU A 136 1.54 14.11 -12.68
C LEU A 136 0.90 13.67 -14.00
N ALA A 137 1.04 12.40 -14.33
CA ALA A 137 0.23 11.73 -15.34
C ALA A 137 -0.49 10.52 -14.72
N ILE A 138 -1.59 10.10 -15.34
CA ILE A 138 -2.44 9.01 -14.86
C ILE A 138 -2.73 8.07 -16.02
N VAL A 139 -2.54 6.78 -15.81
CA VAL A 139 -2.97 5.75 -16.76
C VAL A 139 -4.41 5.37 -16.44
N ASP A 140 -5.35 5.78 -17.29
CA ASP A 140 -6.77 5.43 -17.19
C ASP A 140 -7.04 4.13 -17.96
N LYS A 141 -7.41 3.10 -17.21
CA LYS A 141 -7.72 1.77 -17.74
C LYS A 141 -9.23 1.63 -17.88
N ARG A 142 -9.72 1.58 -19.12
CA ARG A 142 -11.13 1.35 -19.39
C ARG A 142 -11.33 -0.03 -20.02
N ARG A 143 -12.28 -0.78 -19.47
CA ARG A 143 -12.82 -1.99 -20.08
C ARG A 143 -14.20 -1.63 -20.64
N PRO A 144 -14.36 -1.35 -21.94
CA PRO A 144 -15.65 -0.92 -22.48
C PRO A 144 -16.72 -2.02 -22.35
N LYS A 145 -16.33 -3.31 -22.42
CA LYS A 145 -17.23 -4.47 -22.23
C LYS A 145 -16.43 -5.69 -21.75
N PRO A 146 -17.07 -6.65 -21.05
CA PRO A 146 -16.45 -7.95 -20.74
C PRO A 146 -15.97 -8.63 -22.02
N GLY A 147 -14.71 -9.11 -22.04
CA GLY A 147 -14.10 -9.80 -23.18
C GLY A 147 -13.45 -8.90 -24.24
N GLN A 148 -13.52 -7.58 -24.12
CA GLN A 148 -12.79 -6.65 -25.00
C GLN A 148 -11.40 -6.32 -24.45
N SER A 149 -10.48 -6.01 -25.38
CA SER A 149 -9.14 -5.53 -25.02
C SER A 149 -9.20 -4.28 -24.13
N GLN A 150 -8.33 -4.22 -23.16
CA GLN A 150 -8.22 -3.10 -22.25
C GLN A 150 -7.69 -1.87 -23.02
N VAL A 151 -8.47 -0.81 -23.09
CA VAL A 151 -8.02 0.47 -23.62
C VAL A 151 -7.29 1.21 -22.50
N MET A 152 -6.06 1.61 -22.78
CA MET A 152 -5.26 2.42 -21.86
C MET A 152 -5.15 3.83 -22.44
N ASN A 153 -5.52 4.81 -21.64
CA ASN A 153 -5.44 6.21 -22.01
C ASN A 153 -4.52 6.92 -20.99
N VAL A 154 -3.59 7.74 -21.45
CA VAL A 154 -2.70 8.50 -20.57
C VAL A 154 -3.23 9.92 -20.46
N ILE A 155 -3.55 10.33 -19.25
CA ILE A 155 -3.97 11.69 -18.93
C ILE A 155 -2.71 12.43 -18.43
N GLY A 156 -2.30 13.48 -19.13
CA GLY A 156 -1.07 14.22 -18.89
C GLY A 156 -0.05 14.01 -20.02
N ASP A 157 0.94 14.90 -20.11
CA ASP A 157 1.99 14.82 -21.11
C ASP A 157 3.21 14.11 -20.57
N VAL A 158 3.52 12.93 -21.12
CA VAL A 158 4.67 12.10 -20.76
C VAL A 158 5.77 12.11 -21.84
N LYS A 159 5.54 12.81 -22.95
CA LYS A 159 6.44 12.78 -24.10
C LYS A 159 7.80 13.39 -23.74
N ASN A 160 8.87 12.67 -24.05
CA ASN A 160 10.24 13.07 -23.76
C ASN A 160 10.54 13.34 -22.27
N GLN A 161 9.81 12.69 -21.36
CA GLN A 161 10.00 12.77 -19.92
C GLN A 161 10.48 11.44 -19.33
N THR A 162 11.19 11.52 -18.21
CA THR A 162 11.51 10.35 -17.39
C THR A 162 10.33 10.08 -16.47
N CYS A 163 9.60 9.02 -16.74
CA CYS A 163 8.42 8.65 -15.97
C CYS A 163 8.81 7.87 -14.70
N VAL A 164 8.35 8.32 -13.55
CA VAL A 164 8.45 7.60 -12.28
C VAL A 164 7.08 7.05 -11.95
N ILE A 165 6.90 5.74 -12.18
CA ILE A 165 5.63 5.04 -11.89
C ILE A 165 5.60 4.71 -10.40
N VAL A 166 4.48 5.02 -9.73
CA VAL A 166 4.31 4.87 -8.28
C VAL A 166 3.11 3.99 -7.98
N ASP A 167 3.34 2.91 -7.25
CA ASP A 167 2.29 2.03 -6.76
C ASP A 167 2.57 1.62 -5.30
N ASP A 168 1.56 1.15 -4.57
CA ASP A 168 1.71 0.65 -3.19
C ASP A 168 2.09 -0.82 -3.16
N ILE A 169 1.62 -1.59 -4.14
CA ILE A 169 1.84 -3.04 -4.19
C ILE A 169 2.24 -3.44 -5.60
N ILE A 170 3.38 -4.10 -5.71
CA ILE A 170 3.79 -4.81 -6.93
C ILE A 170 3.64 -6.31 -6.63
N ASP A 171 2.56 -6.91 -7.12
CA ASP A 171 2.27 -8.33 -7.02
C ASP A 171 2.80 -9.07 -8.25
N SER A 172 1.96 -9.40 -9.22
CA SER A 172 2.39 -10.00 -10.51
C SER A 172 3.13 -9.03 -11.44
N GLY A 173 3.14 -7.76 -11.13
CA GLY A 173 3.75 -6.71 -11.93
C GLY A 173 2.92 -6.26 -13.15
N GLY A 174 1.79 -6.91 -13.44
CA GLY A 174 0.98 -6.64 -14.63
C GLY A 174 0.53 -5.19 -14.75
N THR A 175 0.17 -4.54 -13.64
CA THR A 175 -0.22 -3.12 -13.62
C THR A 175 0.92 -2.22 -14.06
N ILE A 176 2.11 -2.42 -13.49
CA ILE A 176 3.31 -1.61 -13.77
C ILE A 176 3.78 -1.84 -15.21
N VAL A 177 3.87 -3.10 -15.65
CA VAL A 177 4.31 -3.46 -17.01
C VAL A 177 3.39 -2.86 -18.06
N ASN A 178 2.07 -2.93 -17.85
CA ASN A 178 1.11 -2.37 -18.79
C ASN A 178 1.12 -0.83 -18.79
N ALA A 179 1.36 -0.20 -17.65
CA ALA A 179 1.49 1.25 -17.56
C ALA A 179 2.80 1.77 -18.20
N ALA A 180 3.83 0.93 -18.31
CA ALA A 180 5.13 1.29 -18.90
C ALA A 180 5.18 1.13 -20.42
N LYS A 181 4.25 0.40 -21.04
CA LYS A 181 4.09 0.26 -22.50
C LYS A 181 3.35 1.43 -23.11
#